data_e3d795a3d11cfdc4af0c07e1ff44b2e7
#
_entry.id   e3d795a3d11cfdc4af0c07e1ff44b2e7
#
_cell.length_a   1.000
_cell.length_b   1.000
_cell.length_c   1.000
_cell.angle_alpha   90.00
_cell.angle_beta   90.00
_cell.angle_gamma   90.00
#
_symmetry.space_group_name_H-M   'P 1'
#
loop_
_entity.id
_entity.type
_entity.pdbx_description
1 polymer ?
#
loop_
_entity_poly.entity_id
_entity_poly.type
_entity_poly.pdbx_seq_one_letter_code
_entity_poly.pdbx_strand_id
1 'polypeptide(L)'
;ELNARDHRELGVFRGESVCAAAIARLALPFERAAVYWLQGHGEVRFDDYDELHGFSDIARELKRGGFDLKPLTLPGLSRIPDDCHVLVMAGARYALNTDEIALLDVFLQNGGRLLYLAAAHVATGMEGVLAKWGIELLPFFAAGPQTLSGQEVVLSSFADHVITRELKNASLVFNNAHCLQALSKPSAPAGADQPKVTLLASTAANGWGESRPDVFPRQFDPQTEPPGPLAVAAVSERGANVAKDVAFRPTRLCVIGETDFVMNGMLASRASANRDFFVNAVAWLAGIDMGSAPSLGGDATLVTGFTRREWILFMAGAAGVVPLCAFLAFCLASRRTRR
;
A
#
# COMPACT_ATOMS: atom_id res chain seq x y z
N GLU A 1 13.94 17.52 40.26
CA GLU A 1 13.68 16.08 40.11
C GLU A 1 13.03 15.86 38.75
N LEU A 2 13.86 15.63 37.74
CA LEU A 2 13.49 15.40 36.34
C LEU A 2 13.28 13.91 36.12
N ASN A 3 12.04 13.54 35.94
CA ASN A 3 11.63 12.19 35.56
C ASN A 3 11.98 11.98 34.07
N ALA A 4 13.15 11.42 33.82
CA ALA A 4 13.55 10.96 32.50
C ALA A 4 12.69 9.73 32.13
N ARG A 5 11.63 9.93 31.35
CA ARG A 5 10.91 8.84 30.70
C ARG A 5 11.82 8.26 29.61
N ASP A 6 12.29 7.08 29.92
CA ASP A 6 13.07 6.22 29.01
C ASP A 6 12.20 5.83 27.81
N HIS A 7 12.25 6.61 26.74
CA HIS A 7 11.65 6.23 25.46
C HIS A 7 12.53 5.15 24.84
N ARG A 8 12.27 3.88 25.19
CA ARG A 8 12.81 2.75 24.46
C ARG A 8 12.18 2.76 23.07
N GLU A 9 12.89 3.25 22.08
CA GLU A 9 12.60 2.95 20.68
C GLU A 9 12.79 1.44 20.51
N LEU A 10 11.69 0.71 20.45
CA LEU A 10 11.67 -0.69 20.06
C LEU A 10 12.07 -0.75 18.58
N GLY A 11 13.36 -0.96 18.32
CA GLY A 11 13.86 -1.18 16.97
C GLY A 11 13.27 -2.49 16.43
N VAL A 12 12.46 -2.40 15.37
CA VAL A 12 12.00 -3.58 14.64
C VAL A 12 13.17 -4.17 13.89
N PHE A 13 13.57 -5.40 14.23
CA PHE A 13 14.62 -6.11 13.49
C PHE A 13 14.09 -6.50 12.11
N ARG A 14 14.64 -5.86 11.06
CA ARG A 14 14.29 -6.09 9.66
C ARG A 14 15.34 -6.88 8.88
N GLY A 15 16.28 -7.50 9.57
CA GLY A 15 17.42 -8.18 8.93
C GLY A 15 16.99 -9.29 7.97
N GLU A 16 16.02 -10.10 8.37
CA GLU A 16 15.51 -11.21 7.56
C GLU A 16 14.80 -10.71 6.28
N SER A 17 13.92 -9.73 6.40
CA SER A 17 13.20 -9.15 5.26
C SER A 17 14.14 -8.42 4.30
N VAL A 18 15.16 -7.72 4.82
CA VAL A 18 16.19 -7.06 4.00
C VAL A 18 17.05 -8.10 3.27
N CYS A 19 17.46 -9.16 3.95
CA CYS A 19 18.23 -10.24 3.32
C CYS A 19 17.40 -11.00 2.28
N ALA A 20 16.15 -11.32 2.58
CA ALA A 20 15.25 -12.00 1.64
C ALA A 20 14.96 -11.13 0.39
N ALA A 21 14.73 -9.83 0.58
CA ALA A 21 14.58 -8.89 -0.53
C ALA A 21 15.86 -8.76 -1.36
N ALA A 22 17.03 -8.76 -0.72
CA ALA A 22 18.32 -8.73 -1.42
C ALA A 22 18.58 -10.03 -2.23
N ILE A 23 18.25 -11.19 -1.66
CA ILE A 23 18.37 -12.49 -2.34
C ILE A 23 17.39 -12.55 -3.51
N ALA A 24 16.14 -12.14 -3.33
CA ALA A 24 15.15 -12.10 -4.40
C ALA A 24 15.60 -11.18 -5.55
N ARG A 25 16.24 -10.04 -5.25
CA ARG A 25 16.82 -9.12 -6.22
C ARG A 25 17.98 -9.74 -7.01
N LEU A 26 18.78 -10.57 -6.39
CA LEU A 26 19.92 -11.24 -7.04
C LEU A 26 19.48 -12.46 -7.87
N ALA A 27 18.38 -13.10 -7.48
CA ALA A 27 17.86 -14.31 -8.13
C ALA A 27 17.08 -14.05 -9.41
N LEU A 28 16.57 -12.83 -9.60
CA LEU A 28 15.76 -12.47 -10.76
C LEU A 28 16.45 -11.34 -11.54
N PRO A 29 16.64 -11.48 -12.87
CA PRO A 29 17.08 -10.39 -13.74
C PRO A 29 15.93 -9.39 -13.90
N PHE A 30 15.69 -8.58 -12.89
CA PHE A 30 14.65 -7.56 -12.93
C PHE A 30 15.19 -6.29 -13.59
N GLU A 31 14.71 -5.99 -14.77
CA GLU A 31 14.50 -4.59 -15.13
C GLU A 31 13.58 -4.00 -14.05
N ARG A 32 14.05 -2.94 -13.38
CA ARG A 32 13.27 -2.28 -12.33
C ARG A 32 11.96 -1.84 -12.92
N ALA A 33 10.85 -2.29 -12.34
CA ALA A 33 9.53 -1.88 -12.82
C ALA A 33 9.38 -0.36 -12.65
N ALA A 34 9.21 0.36 -13.76
CA ALA A 34 9.03 1.80 -13.75
C ALA A 34 7.62 2.14 -13.29
N VAL A 35 7.54 2.94 -12.22
CA VAL A 35 6.29 3.49 -11.68
C VAL A 35 6.28 4.98 -11.99
N TYR A 36 5.41 5.37 -12.87
CA TYR A 36 5.22 6.76 -13.24
C TYR A 36 4.22 7.42 -12.31
N TRP A 37 4.59 8.58 -11.80
CA TRP A 37 3.79 9.35 -10.85
C TRP A 37 3.28 10.62 -11.50
N LEU A 38 1.97 10.69 -11.67
CA LEU A 38 1.32 11.81 -12.34
C LEU A 38 1.50 13.10 -11.54
N GLN A 39 1.75 14.18 -12.27
CA GLN A 39 1.91 15.54 -11.75
C GLN A 39 1.31 16.54 -12.74
N GLY A 40 0.85 17.67 -12.22
CA GLY A 40 0.30 18.77 -13.02
C GLY A 40 -1.09 19.18 -12.58
N HIS A 41 -1.80 18.32 -11.85
CA HIS A 41 -3.17 18.58 -11.36
C HIS A 41 -3.23 18.68 -9.82
N GLY A 42 -2.11 19.03 -9.19
CA GLY A 42 -2.03 19.20 -7.74
C GLY A 42 -1.89 17.87 -6.98
N GLU A 43 -1.48 16.81 -7.65
CA GLU A 43 -1.19 15.51 -7.04
C GLU A 43 -0.07 15.64 -6.02
N VAL A 44 -0.13 14.79 -5.00
CA VAL A 44 0.96 14.68 -4.02
C VAL A 44 2.20 14.09 -4.70
N ARG A 45 3.35 14.72 -4.50
CA ARG A 45 4.61 14.28 -5.10
C ARG A 45 5.27 13.19 -4.27
N PHE A 46 5.81 12.17 -4.93
CA PHE A 46 6.57 11.10 -4.26
C PHE A 46 7.90 11.58 -3.65
N ASP A 47 8.42 12.73 -4.09
CA ASP A 47 9.64 13.38 -3.59
C ASP A 47 9.35 14.54 -2.64
N ASP A 48 8.14 14.61 -2.10
CA ASP A 48 7.78 15.56 -1.05
C ASP A 48 8.19 14.98 0.31
N TYR A 49 9.09 15.71 1.00
CA TYR A 49 9.68 15.34 2.29
C TYR A 49 8.99 16.00 3.48
N ASP A 50 7.84 16.64 3.28
CA ASP A 50 7.06 17.15 4.42
C ASP A 50 6.79 16.00 5.41
N GLU A 51 7.05 16.22 6.69
CA GLU A 51 6.98 15.20 7.73
C GLU A 51 5.56 14.66 7.96
N LEU A 52 4.53 15.47 7.66
CA LEU A 52 3.14 15.11 7.85
C LEU A 52 2.44 14.73 6.54
N HIS A 53 2.57 15.55 5.51
CA HIS A 53 1.78 15.47 4.28
C HIS A 53 2.56 14.95 3.08
N GLY A 54 3.88 14.80 3.18
CA GLY A 54 4.71 14.28 2.09
C GLY A 54 4.54 12.78 1.87
N PHE A 55 5.05 12.29 0.72
CA PHE A 55 5.02 10.87 0.33
C PHE A 55 6.41 10.23 0.27
N SER A 56 7.44 10.91 0.79
CA SER A 56 8.82 10.42 0.71
C SER A 56 9.04 9.08 1.40
N ASP A 57 8.27 8.76 2.44
CA ASP A 57 8.41 7.50 3.16
C ASP A 57 7.88 6.32 2.35
N ILE A 58 6.69 6.45 1.75
CA ILE A 58 6.17 5.40 0.87
C ILE A 58 7.00 5.27 -0.41
N ALA A 59 7.51 6.38 -0.96
CA ALA A 59 8.42 6.35 -2.10
C ALA A 59 9.72 5.60 -1.77
N ARG A 60 10.26 5.76 -0.56
CA ARG A 60 11.43 5.04 -0.09
C ARG A 60 11.16 3.53 0.01
N GLU A 61 10.00 3.13 0.49
CA GLU A 61 9.61 1.72 0.54
C GLU A 61 9.47 1.11 -0.86
N LEU A 62 8.85 1.82 -1.81
CA LEU A 62 8.77 1.36 -3.20
C LEU A 62 10.16 1.21 -3.82
N LYS A 63 11.07 2.19 -3.63
CA LYS A 63 12.46 2.10 -4.12
C LYS A 63 13.20 0.93 -3.48
N ARG A 64 13.00 0.66 -2.20
CA ARG A 64 13.53 -0.53 -1.51
C ARG A 64 12.94 -1.82 -2.10
N GLY A 65 11.67 -1.82 -2.47
CA GLY A 65 10.99 -2.90 -3.19
C GLY A 65 11.51 -3.13 -4.62
N GLY A 66 12.40 -2.26 -5.15
CA GLY A 66 13.00 -2.41 -6.48
C GLY A 66 12.26 -1.64 -7.57
N PHE A 67 11.31 -0.78 -7.22
CA PHE A 67 10.63 0.09 -8.18
C PHE A 67 11.48 1.32 -8.53
N ASP A 68 11.39 1.74 -9.80
CA ASP A 68 11.96 3.00 -10.28
C ASP A 68 10.85 4.04 -10.41
N LEU A 69 10.93 5.11 -9.59
CA LEU A 69 9.89 6.14 -9.55
C LEU A 69 10.26 7.30 -10.46
N LYS A 70 9.37 7.62 -11.40
CA LYS A 70 9.54 8.68 -12.38
C LYS A 70 8.36 9.65 -12.35
N PRO A 71 8.58 10.99 -12.34
CA PRO A 71 7.48 11.93 -12.52
C PRO A 71 6.97 11.90 -13.96
N LEU A 72 5.68 12.15 -14.15
CA LEU A 72 5.04 12.27 -15.45
C LEU A 72 4.07 13.44 -15.46
N THR A 73 4.09 14.24 -16.53
CA THR A 73 3.08 15.25 -16.82
C THR A 73 2.39 14.91 -18.14
N LEU A 74 1.07 15.05 -18.21
CA LEU A 74 0.29 14.67 -19.40
C LEU A 74 0.35 15.69 -20.55
N PRO A 75 0.39 17.01 -20.31
CA PRO A 75 0.39 17.99 -21.38
C PRO A 75 1.46 17.73 -22.45
N GLY A 76 1.04 17.67 -23.70
CA GLY A 76 1.92 17.44 -24.84
C GLY A 76 2.30 15.98 -25.12
N LEU A 77 1.82 15.02 -24.30
CA LEU A 77 2.02 13.61 -24.60
C LEU A 77 0.99 13.10 -25.58
N SER A 78 1.45 12.35 -26.58
CA SER A 78 0.59 11.58 -27.46
C SER A 78 0.25 10.18 -26.92
N ARG A 79 1.07 9.65 -26.01
CA ARG A 79 0.89 8.37 -25.32
C ARG A 79 1.67 8.32 -24.01
N ILE A 80 1.23 7.49 -23.10
CA ILE A 80 1.99 7.16 -21.89
C ILE A 80 3.24 6.35 -22.30
N PRO A 81 4.42 6.56 -21.65
CA PRO A 81 5.64 5.85 -21.99
C PRO A 81 5.48 4.33 -22.00
N ASP A 82 6.09 3.65 -22.97
CA ASP A 82 5.97 2.20 -23.16
C ASP A 82 6.58 1.39 -22.00
N ASP A 83 7.56 1.96 -21.28
CA ASP A 83 8.18 1.39 -20.09
C ASP A 83 7.35 1.63 -18.82
N CYS A 84 6.18 2.25 -18.92
CA CYS A 84 5.29 2.45 -17.78
C CYS A 84 4.68 1.12 -17.32
N HIS A 85 5.16 0.60 -16.20
CA HIS A 85 4.60 -0.60 -15.59
C HIS A 85 3.38 -0.28 -14.74
N VAL A 86 3.41 0.84 -14.02
CA VAL A 86 2.29 1.36 -13.23
C VAL A 86 2.27 2.87 -13.33
N LEU A 87 1.10 3.43 -13.59
CA LEU A 87 0.83 4.85 -13.46
C LEU A 87 0.14 5.09 -12.11
N VAL A 88 0.62 6.06 -11.34
CA VAL A 88 0.02 6.48 -10.07
C VAL A 88 -0.53 7.88 -10.21
N MET A 89 -1.80 8.05 -9.90
CA MET A 89 -2.48 9.34 -9.78
C MET A 89 -2.90 9.52 -8.32
N ALA A 90 -2.16 10.34 -7.59
CA ALA A 90 -2.28 10.45 -6.15
C ALA A 90 -2.90 11.79 -5.73
N GLY A 91 -4.21 11.81 -5.56
CA GLY A 91 -4.92 12.96 -4.98
C GLY A 91 -4.88 14.20 -5.84
N ALA A 92 -5.23 14.10 -7.12
CA ALA A 92 -5.36 15.27 -7.99
C ALA A 92 -6.38 16.25 -7.42
N ARG A 93 -5.99 17.51 -7.31
CA ARG A 93 -6.79 18.60 -6.75
C ARG A 93 -7.48 19.44 -7.81
N TYR A 94 -7.13 19.24 -9.08
CA TYR A 94 -7.72 19.93 -10.22
C TYR A 94 -8.20 18.90 -11.24
N ALA A 95 -9.26 19.23 -11.95
CA ALA A 95 -9.80 18.39 -13.00
C ALA A 95 -8.83 18.28 -14.19
N LEU A 96 -8.75 17.09 -14.75
CA LEU A 96 -8.06 16.83 -16.01
C LEU A 96 -8.88 17.41 -17.17
N ASN A 97 -8.22 17.81 -18.23
CA ASN A 97 -8.90 18.19 -19.46
C ASN A 97 -9.34 16.95 -20.28
N THR A 98 -10.16 17.15 -21.29
CA THR A 98 -10.73 16.07 -22.09
C THR A 98 -9.67 15.22 -22.80
N ASP A 99 -8.60 15.84 -23.30
CA ASP A 99 -7.53 15.14 -24.01
C ASP A 99 -6.71 14.26 -23.05
N GLU A 100 -6.45 14.74 -21.86
CA GLU A 100 -5.78 13.99 -20.81
C GLU A 100 -6.59 12.79 -20.32
N ILE A 101 -7.90 12.98 -20.15
CA ILE A 101 -8.83 11.89 -19.81
C ILE A 101 -8.86 10.85 -20.94
N ALA A 102 -8.91 11.29 -22.20
CA ALA A 102 -8.88 10.39 -23.35
C ALA A 102 -7.55 9.61 -23.42
N LEU A 103 -6.43 10.26 -23.13
CA LEU A 103 -5.12 9.63 -23.08
C LEU A 103 -5.06 8.51 -22.02
N LEU A 104 -5.59 8.76 -20.81
CA LEU A 104 -5.65 7.77 -19.74
C LEU A 104 -6.63 6.63 -20.06
N ASP A 105 -7.76 6.92 -20.70
CA ASP A 105 -8.71 5.91 -21.15
C ASP A 105 -8.07 4.98 -22.19
N VAL A 106 -7.38 5.55 -23.19
CA VAL A 106 -6.62 4.78 -24.20
C VAL A 106 -5.51 3.96 -23.56
N PHE A 107 -4.80 4.51 -22.59
CA PHE A 107 -3.76 3.77 -21.84
C PHE A 107 -4.35 2.52 -21.16
N LEU A 108 -5.47 2.66 -20.46
CA LEU A 108 -6.16 1.53 -19.83
C LEU A 108 -6.70 0.52 -20.86
N GLN A 109 -7.26 0.98 -21.97
CA GLN A 109 -7.76 0.09 -23.04
C GLN A 109 -6.65 -0.79 -23.63
N ASN A 110 -5.40 -0.30 -23.62
CA ASN A 110 -4.23 -0.97 -24.19
C ASN A 110 -3.41 -1.79 -23.17
N GLY A 111 -4.01 -2.23 -22.07
CA GLY A 111 -3.31 -3.04 -21.07
C GLY A 111 -2.55 -2.22 -20.02
N GLY A 112 -2.88 -0.92 -19.91
CA GLY A 112 -2.31 -0.03 -18.90
C GLY A 112 -2.70 -0.42 -17.48
N ARG A 113 -1.92 0.04 -16.50
CA ARG A 113 -2.12 -0.28 -15.10
C ARG A 113 -2.08 0.99 -14.28
N LEU A 114 -3.19 1.30 -13.61
CA LEU A 114 -3.40 2.57 -12.91
C LEU A 114 -3.71 2.32 -11.43
N LEU A 115 -2.98 3.01 -10.56
CA LEU A 115 -3.34 3.24 -9.17
C LEU A 115 -3.96 4.64 -9.06
N TYR A 116 -5.23 4.70 -8.76
CA TYR A 116 -5.97 5.94 -8.55
C TYR A 116 -6.26 6.11 -7.06
N LEU A 117 -5.72 7.17 -6.48
CA LEU A 117 -6.03 7.61 -5.11
C LEU A 117 -6.92 8.84 -5.19
N ALA A 118 -8.13 8.76 -4.67
CA ALA A 118 -9.07 9.86 -4.71
C ALA A 118 -8.67 10.99 -3.77
N ALA A 119 -8.83 12.23 -4.21
CA ALA A 119 -8.81 13.38 -3.32
C ALA A 119 -10.21 13.62 -2.76
N ALA A 120 -10.30 14.02 -1.50
CA ALA A 120 -11.56 14.38 -0.91
C ALA A 120 -12.18 15.58 -1.64
N HIS A 121 -13.48 15.54 -1.90
CA HIS A 121 -14.26 16.64 -2.47
C HIS A 121 -13.83 17.15 -3.87
N VAL A 122 -13.08 16.38 -4.63
CA VAL A 122 -12.61 16.80 -5.96
C VAL A 122 -13.16 15.87 -7.04
N ALA A 123 -13.88 16.45 -8.01
CA ALA A 123 -14.22 15.78 -9.25
C ALA A 123 -13.06 15.97 -10.24
N THR A 124 -12.37 14.89 -10.56
CA THR A 124 -11.18 14.94 -11.43
C THR A 124 -11.49 14.77 -12.90
N GLY A 125 -12.72 14.35 -13.25
CA GLY A 125 -13.13 13.95 -14.61
C GLY A 125 -12.85 12.48 -14.92
N MET A 126 -12.15 11.77 -14.03
CA MET A 126 -11.87 10.34 -14.16
C MET A 126 -13.09 9.45 -13.87
N GLU A 127 -14.15 9.99 -13.28
CA GLU A 127 -15.33 9.23 -12.82
C GLU A 127 -15.96 8.42 -13.98
N GLY A 128 -16.04 9.01 -15.19
CA GLY A 128 -16.50 8.32 -16.38
C GLY A 128 -15.59 7.19 -16.84
N VAL A 129 -14.28 7.33 -16.67
CA VAL A 129 -13.31 6.27 -16.96
C VAL A 129 -13.43 5.15 -15.92
N LEU A 130 -13.50 5.48 -14.65
CA LEU A 130 -13.68 4.50 -13.58
C LEU A 130 -14.97 3.69 -13.77
N ALA A 131 -16.07 4.34 -14.14
CA ALA A 131 -17.34 3.68 -14.42
C ALA A 131 -17.26 2.68 -15.59
N LYS A 132 -16.48 2.97 -16.65
CA LYS A 132 -16.21 2.01 -17.74
C LYS A 132 -15.51 0.75 -17.22
N TRP A 133 -14.73 0.89 -16.15
CA TRP A 133 -14.03 -0.21 -15.49
C TRP A 133 -14.82 -0.81 -14.33
N GLY A 134 -16.08 -0.41 -14.19
CA GLY A 134 -17.04 -0.99 -13.24
C GLY A 134 -16.92 -0.49 -11.82
N ILE A 135 -16.18 0.59 -11.57
CA ILE A 135 -16.02 1.19 -10.24
C ILE A 135 -16.65 2.59 -10.24
N GLU A 136 -17.42 2.88 -9.21
CA GLU A 136 -17.99 4.19 -8.97
C GLU A 136 -17.59 4.73 -7.61
N LEU A 137 -17.18 6.00 -7.57
CA LEU A 137 -16.96 6.77 -6.34
C LEU A 137 -18.31 7.34 -5.88
N LEU A 138 -18.72 7.00 -4.67
CA LEU A 138 -19.95 7.51 -4.10
C LEU A 138 -19.72 8.90 -3.47
N PRO A 139 -20.78 9.74 -3.37
CA PRO A 139 -20.70 11.04 -2.71
C PRO A 139 -20.75 10.94 -1.18
N PHE A 140 -20.30 9.82 -0.63
CA PHE A 140 -20.26 9.51 0.79
C PHE A 140 -18.85 9.15 1.21
N PHE A 141 -18.52 9.46 2.46
CA PHE A 141 -17.24 9.16 3.07
C PHE A 141 -17.40 8.06 4.11
N ALA A 142 -16.48 7.13 4.13
CA ALA A 142 -16.52 6.02 5.06
C ALA A 142 -16.42 6.52 6.52
N ALA A 143 -17.36 6.11 7.34
CA ALA A 143 -17.39 6.40 8.76
C ALA A 143 -17.75 5.14 9.57
N GLY A 144 -17.47 5.16 10.85
CA GLY A 144 -17.78 4.04 11.73
C GLY A 144 -17.48 4.36 13.18
N PRO A 145 -17.95 3.54 14.12
CA PRO A 145 -17.72 3.73 15.54
C PRO A 145 -16.29 3.45 15.98
N GLN A 146 -15.50 2.72 15.16
CA GLN A 146 -14.11 2.42 15.45
C GLN A 146 -13.23 3.54 14.89
N THR A 147 -12.76 4.40 15.75
CA THR A 147 -11.88 5.51 15.44
C THR A 147 -10.72 5.56 16.42
N LEU A 148 -9.65 6.26 16.06
CA LEU A 148 -8.52 6.54 16.96
C LEU A 148 -8.68 7.91 17.62
N SER A 149 -9.00 8.94 16.84
CA SER A 149 -9.20 10.32 17.31
C SER A 149 -10.63 10.85 17.10
N GLY A 150 -11.52 10.03 16.54
CA GLY A 150 -12.91 10.40 16.22
C GLY A 150 -13.10 10.87 14.78
N GLN A 151 -12.05 10.93 13.98
CA GLN A 151 -12.09 11.39 12.59
C GLN A 151 -11.82 10.26 11.59
N GLU A 152 -10.96 9.31 11.96
CA GLU A 152 -10.58 8.20 11.11
C GLU A 152 -11.63 7.08 11.12
N VAL A 153 -11.59 6.27 10.10
CA VAL A 153 -12.26 4.96 10.08
C VAL A 153 -11.22 3.84 10.10
N VAL A 154 -11.44 2.87 10.95
CA VAL A 154 -10.58 1.67 11.04
C VAL A 154 -11.25 0.53 10.28
N LEU A 155 -10.56 -0.02 9.31
CA LEU A 155 -11.03 -1.09 8.44
C LEU A 155 -10.29 -2.38 8.75
N SER A 156 -11.03 -3.45 8.99
CA SER A 156 -10.50 -4.80 9.24
C SER A 156 -11.22 -5.87 8.41
N SER A 157 -12.11 -5.47 7.50
CA SER A 157 -12.83 -6.36 6.60
C SER A 157 -12.22 -6.32 5.21
N PHE A 158 -11.61 -7.44 4.80
CA PHE A 158 -10.88 -7.57 3.55
C PHE A 158 -11.42 -8.71 2.70
N ALA A 159 -11.50 -8.50 1.39
CA ALA A 159 -11.73 -9.58 0.43
C ALA A 159 -10.49 -10.50 0.35
N ASP A 160 -10.70 -11.75 -0.07
CA ASP A 160 -9.59 -12.65 -0.41
C ASP A 160 -9.00 -12.24 -1.77
N HIS A 161 -7.93 -11.46 -1.72
CA HIS A 161 -7.21 -10.97 -2.88
C HIS A 161 -5.71 -10.94 -2.56
N VAL A 162 -4.86 -11.03 -3.58
CA VAL A 162 -3.40 -11.01 -3.43
C VAL A 162 -2.91 -9.77 -2.66
N ILE A 163 -3.56 -8.62 -2.85
CA ILE A 163 -3.22 -7.36 -2.17
C ILE A 163 -3.51 -7.44 -0.66
N THR A 164 -4.57 -8.15 -0.27
CA THR A 164 -5.10 -8.14 1.10
C THR A 164 -4.84 -9.43 1.86
N ARG A 165 -4.32 -10.46 1.19
CA ARG A 165 -4.14 -11.80 1.76
C ARG A 165 -3.33 -11.80 3.06
N GLU A 166 -2.26 -11.02 3.10
CA GLU A 166 -1.36 -10.92 4.25
C GLU A 166 -1.87 -9.95 5.35
N LEU A 167 -3.00 -9.26 5.08
CA LEU A 167 -3.56 -8.25 5.99
C LEU A 167 -4.68 -8.80 6.89
N LYS A 168 -4.91 -10.11 6.90
CA LYS A 168 -6.06 -10.74 7.60
C LYS A 168 -6.18 -10.40 9.09
N ASN A 169 -5.07 -10.11 9.75
CA ASN A 169 -5.01 -9.77 11.19
C ASN A 169 -4.57 -8.31 11.42
N ALA A 170 -4.60 -7.50 10.39
CA ALA A 170 -4.20 -6.10 10.46
C ALA A 170 -5.40 -5.19 10.24
N SER A 171 -5.19 -3.90 10.42
CA SER A 171 -6.19 -2.86 10.16
C SER A 171 -5.62 -1.78 9.26
N LEU A 172 -6.46 -1.24 8.40
CA LEU A 172 -6.17 0.00 7.68
C LEU A 172 -6.85 1.16 8.40
N VAL A 173 -6.23 2.32 8.32
CA VAL A 173 -6.75 3.57 8.91
C VAL A 173 -6.86 4.60 7.82
N PHE A 174 -8.05 5.14 7.63
CA PHE A 174 -8.36 6.13 6.60
C PHE A 174 -9.00 7.37 7.21
N ASN A 175 -8.79 8.51 6.55
CA ASN A 175 -9.40 9.80 6.85
C ASN A 175 -10.23 10.26 5.67
N ASN A 176 -11.54 10.43 5.82
CA ASN A 176 -12.40 10.93 4.74
C ASN A 176 -12.28 10.14 3.42
N ALA A 177 -12.19 8.82 3.50
CA ALA A 177 -12.16 7.97 2.31
C ALA A 177 -13.54 7.94 1.64
N HIS A 178 -13.59 8.24 0.35
CA HIS A 178 -14.78 8.01 -0.46
C HIS A 178 -15.22 6.56 -0.41
N CYS A 179 -16.50 6.34 -0.24
CA CYS A 179 -17.10 5.04 -0.44
C CYS A 179 -17.11 4.68 -1.94
N LEU A 180 -16.93 3.41 -2.23
CA LEU A 180 -16.91 2.87 -3.58
C LEU A 180 -18.02 1.84 -3.75
N GLN A 181 -18.52 1.71 -4.98
CA GLN A 181 -19.36 0.58 -5.36
C GLN A 181 -18.93 -0.05 -6.69
N ALA A 182 -19.20 -1.35 -6.81
CA ALA A 182 -19.06 -2.06 -8.07
C ALA A 182 -20.33 -1.88 -8.88
N LEU A 183 -20.19 -1.44 -10.13
CA LEU A 183 -21.32 -1.32 -11.07
C LEU A 183 -21.71 -2.70 -11.60
N SER A 184 -22.98 -3.04 -11.50
CA SER A 184 -23.54 -4.33 -11.98
C SER A 184 -23.42 -4.53 -13.49
N LYS A 185 -23.30 -3.44 -14.25
CA LYS A 185 -23.09 -3.42 -15.70
C LYS A 185 -22.11 -2.30 -16.02
N PRO A 186 -20.81 -2.61 -16.17
CA PRO A 186 -19.87 -1.63 -16.68
C PRO A 186 -20.35 -1.11 -18.05
N SER A 187 -20.09 0.17 -18.36
CA SER A 187 -20.46 0.80 -19.64
C SER A 187 -19.62 0.30 -20.83
N ALA A 188 -19.24 -0.99 -20.83
CA ALA A 188 -18.49 -1.61 -21.92
C ALA A 188 -19.42 -2.13 -23.02
N PRO A 189 -18.97 -2.13 -24.30
CA PRO A 189 -19.74 -2.69 -25.41
C PRO A 189 -20.12 -4.16 -25.16
N ALA A 190 -21.33 -4.55 -25.60
CA ALA A 190 -21.77 -5.94 -25.51
C ALA A 190 -20.81 -6.86 -26.29
N GLY A 191 -20.36 -7.95 -25.67
CA GLY A 191 -19.42 -8.92 -26.27
C GLY A 191 -17.93 -8.64 -25.98
N ALA A 192 -17.59 -7.52 -25.36
CA ALA A 192 -16.23 -7.29 -24.86
C ALA A 192 -15.96 -8.10 -23.59
N ASP A 193 -14.70 -8.49 -23.37
CA ASP A 193 -14.26 -9.04 -22.10
C ASP A 193 -14.56 -8.01 -20.99
N GLN A 194 -15.48 -8.36 -20.10
CA GLN A 194 -15.97 -7.43 -19.07
C GLN A 194 -14.96 -7.31 -17.95
N PRO A 195 -14.71 -6.11 -17.43
CA PRO A 195 -13.84 -5.94 -16.28
C PRO A 195 -14.43 -6.65 -15.06
N LYS A 196 -13.58 -7.43 -14.36
CA LYS A 196 -13.92 -8.08 -13.10
C LYS A 196 -13.55 -7.16 -11.94
N VAL A 197 -14.53 -6.71 -11.19
CA VAL A 197 -14.32 -5.86 -10.01
C VAL A 197 -14.28 -6.71 -8.75
N THR A 198 -13.34 -6.39 -7.85
CA THR A 198 -13.24 -6.92 -6.49
C THR A 198 -13.14 -5.76 -5.51
N LEU A 199 -14.06 -5.68 -4.56
CA LEU A 199 -14.02 -4.70 -3.47
C LEU A 199 -13.03 -5.23 -2.41
N LEU A 200 -11.93 -4.51 -2.16
CA LEU A 200 -10.78 -5.01 -1.37
C LEU A 200 -10.94 -4.81 0.12
N ALA A 201 -11.37 -3.61 0.53
CA ALA A 201 -11.48 -3.22 1.92
C ALA A 201 -12.78 -2.47 2.14
N SER A 202 -13.48 -2.78 3.23
CA SER A 202 -14.78 -2.21 3.54
C SER A 202 -14.89 -1.83 5.01
N THR A 203 -15.80 -0.91 5.31
CA THR A 203 -16.20 -0.59 6.68
C THR A 203 -16.79 -1.82 7.38
N ALA A 204 -16.82 -1.81 8.69
CA ALA A 204 -17.58 -2.78 9.45
C ALA A 204 -19.09 -2.68 9.15
N ALA A 205 -19.88 -3.70 9.51
CA ALA A 205 -21.33 -3.72 9.27
C ALA A 205 -22.08 -2.56 9.98
N ASN A 206 -21.52 -2.05 11.08
CA ASN A 206 -22.03 -0.89 11.81
C ASN A 206 -21.38 0.44 11.39
N GLY A 207 -20.61 0.45 10.29
CA GLY A 207 -20.17 1.67 9.63
C GLY A 207 -21.29 2.26 8.77
N TRP A 208 -21.05 3.43 8.20
CA TRP A 208 -21.96 4.10 7.28
C TRP A 208 -21.22 5.00 6.30
N GLY A 209 -21.94 5.53 5.31
CA GLY A 209 -21.43 6.54 4.40
C GLY A 209 -21.83 7.92 4.88
N GLU A 210 -20.90 8.66 5.45
CA GLU A 210 -21.08 10.01 5.98
C GLU A 210 -21.22 11.04 4.86
N SER A 211 -22.28 11.81 4.89
CA SER A 211 -22.59 12.86 3.90
C SER A 211 -21.92 14.20 4.21
N ARG A 212 -21.54 14.43 5.46
CA ARG A 212 -20.95 15.68 5.97
C ARG A 212 -19.67 15.41 6.76
N PRO A 213 -18.60 14.98 6.10
CA PRO A 213 -17.38 14.48 6.75
C PRO A 213 -16.69 15.52 7.67
N ASP A 214 -16.96 16.81 7.46
CA ASP A 214 -16.37 17.90 8.24
C ASP A 214 -17.16 18.24 9.52
N VAL A 215 -18.30 17.57 9.75
CA VAL A 215 -19.14 17.78 10.93
C VAL A 215 -18.82 16.75 12.00
N PHE A 216 -18.48 17.19 13.20
CA PHE A 216 -18.15 16.34 14.34
C PHE A 216 -19.04 16.64 15.56
N PRO A 217 -19.39 15.61 16.35
CA PRO A 217 -19.14 14.18 16.14
C PRO A 217 -19.97 13.64 14.97
N ARG A 218 -19.41 12.71 14.20
CA ARG A 218 -20.15 12.02 13.14
C ARG A 218 -21.22 11.12 13.74
N GLN A 219 -22.42 11.18 13.19
CA GLN A 219 -23.55 10.38 13.65
C GLN A 219 -24.33 9.89 12.44
N PHE A 220 -24.59 8.59 12.40
CA PHE A 220 -25.34 7.96 11.33
C PHE A 220 -26.77 8.51 11.24
N ASP A 221 -27.13 9.03 10.06
CA ASP A 221 -28.50 9.43 9.72
C ASP A 221 -29.12 8.40 8.74
N PRO A 222 -29.97 7.49 9.21
CA PRO A 222 -30.54 6.43 8.37
C PRO A 222 -31.49 6.94 7.28
N GLN A 223 -31.85 8.23 7.26
CA GLN A 223 -32.71 8.81 6.23
C GLN A 223 -31.93 9.28 5.01
N THR A 224 -30.68 9.67 5.19
CA THR A 224 -29.86 10.31 4.14
C THR A 224 -28.57 9.54 3.82
N GLU A 225 -28.17 8.62 4.67
CA GLU A 225 -26.89 7.96 4.61
C GLU A 225 -27.01 6.44 4.44
N PRO A 226 -26.18 5.82 3.57
CA PRO A 226 -26.22 4.39 3.39
C PRO A 226 -25.55 3.66 4.57
N PRO A 227 -26.15 2.56 5.08
CA PRO A 227 -25.50 1.72 6.08
C PRO A 227 -24.35 0.92 5.49
N GLY A 228 -23.40 0.52 6.34
CA GLY A 228 -22.32 -0.38 5.98
C GLY A 228 -22.75 -1.86 5.81
N PRO A 229 -21.85 -2.71 5.32
CA PRO A 229 -20.47 -2.41 4.97
C PRO A 229 -20.34 -1.67 3.62
N LEU A 230 -19.48 -0.66 3.56
CA LEU A 230 -19.20 0.13 2.36
C LEU A 230 -17.74 -0.01 1.99
N ALA A 231 -17.45 -0.30 0.72
CA ALA A 231 -16.08 -0.42 0.26
C ALA A 231 -15.38 0.94 0.16
N VAL A 232 -14.08 0.97 0.41
CA VAL A 232 -13.21 2.15 0.25
C VAL A 232 -12.03 1.89 -0.67
N ALA A 233 -11.82 0.63 -1.05
CA ALA A 233 -10.81 0.24 -2.02
C ALA A 233 -11.35 -0.86 -2.91
N ALA A 234 -11.05 -0.77 -4.19
CA ALA A 234 -11.50 -1.73 -5.19
C ALA A 234 -10.43 -1.93 -6.27
N VAL A 235 -10.42 -3.10 -6.87
CA VAL A 235 -9.65 -3.38 -8.08
C VAL A 235 -10.57 -3.80 -9.21
N SER A 236 -10.14 -3.50 -10.43
CA SER A 236 -10.77 -3.97 -11.65
C SER A 236 -9.71 -4.56 -12.57
N GLU A 237 -9.94 -5.74 -13.10
CA GLU A 237 -9.03 -6.44 -14.00
C GLU A 237 -9.78 -6.91 -15.25
N ARG A 238 -9.15 -6.76 -16.43
CA ARG A 238 -9.67 -7.23 -17.72
C ARG A 238 -8.54 -7.90 -18.50
N GLY A 239 -8.87 -8.98 -19.23
CA GLY A 239 -7.89 -9.72 -20.02
C GLY A 239 -7.14 -10.80 -19.24
N ALA A 240 -7.49 -11.07 -17.98
CA ALA A 240 -6.83 -12.12 -17.18
C ALA A 240 -7.08 -13.55 -17.68
N ASN A 241 -8.14 -13.76 -18.48
CA ASN A 241 -8.57 -15.06 -18.98
C ASN A 241 -8.19 -15.34 -20.45
N VAL A 242 -7.43 -14.45 -21.08
CA VAL A 242 -6.98 -14.68 -22.47
C VAL A 242 -5.96 -15.83 -22.48
N ALA A 243 -6.12 -16.76 -23.43
CA ALA A 243 -5.32 -17.98 -23.56
C ALA A 243 -3.82 -17.68 -23.40
N LYS A 244 -3.12 -18.59 -22.71
CA LYS A 244 -1.70 -18.47 -22.30
C LYS A 244 -0.72 -18.20 -23.45
N ASP A 245 -1.16 -18.29 -24.71
CA ASP A 245 -0.32 -18.16 -25.91
C ASP A 245 -0.27 -16.75 -26.51
N VAL A 246 -1.02 -15.79 -25.95
CA VAL A 246 -1.02 -14.40 -26.42
C VAL A 246 -0.52 -13.51 -25.29
N ALA A 247 0.62 -12.86 -25.52
CA ALA A 247 1.30 -11.99 -24.55
C ALA A 247 0.56 -10.64 -24.35
N PHE A 248 -0.75 -10.68 -24.11
CA PHE A 248 -1.48 -9.48 -23.69
C PHE A 248 -1.34 -9.32 -22.19
N ARG A 249 -0.78 -8.20 -21.78
CA ARG A 249 -0.77 -7.82 -20.36
C ARG A 249 -2.20 -7.48 -19.95
N PRO A 250 -2.76 -8.09 -18.88
CA PRO A 250 -4.07 -7.70 -18.41
C PRO A 250 -4.05 -6.24 -17.95
N THR A 251 -5.10 -5.50 -18.30
CA THR A 251 -5.32 -4.18 -17.72
C THR A 251 -5.70 -4.34 -16.26
N ARG A 252 -5.10 -3.54 -15.41
CA ARG A 252 -5.38 -3.52 -13.99
C ARG A 252 -5.60 -2.10 -13.50
N LEU A 253 -6.67 -1.91 -12.76
CA LEU A 253 -7.02 -0.66 -12.11
C LEU A 253 -7.18 -0.94 -10.61
N CYS A 254 -6.51 -0.16 -9.77
CA CYS A 254 -6.75 -0.13 -8.34
C CYS A 254 -7.22 1.28 -7.97
N VAL A 255 -8.38 1.35 -7.32
CA VAL A 255 -8.99 2.59 -6.86
C VAL A 255 -9.06 2.55 -5.35
N ILE A 256 -8.52 3.59 -4.71
CA ILE A 256 -8.58 3.79 -3.26
C ILE A 256 -9.25 5.13 -3.02
N GLY A 257 -10.25 5.15 -2.15
CA GLY A 257 -11.11 6.31 -1.89
C GLY A 257 -10.42 7.48 -1.20
N GLU A 258 -9.14 7.36 -0.91
CA GLU A 258 -8.36 8.38 -0.20
C GLU A 258 -6.90 8.39 -0.65
N THR A 259 -6.27 9.55 -0.48
CA THR A 259 -4.84 9.75 -0.76
C THR A 259 -4.01 9.77 0.52
N ASP A 260 -4.53 10.35 1.59
CA ASP A 260 -3.78 10.74 2.78
C ASP A 260 -3.31 9.55 3.64
N PHE A 261 -3.91 8.37 3.44
CA PHE A 261 -3.63 7.17 4.25
C PHE A 261 -2.17 6.68 4.19
N VAL A 262 -1.38 7.13 3.23
CA VAL A 262 0.06 6.82 3.08
C VAL A 262 0.95 8.05 3.16
N MET A 263 0.44 9.18 3.61
CA MET A 263 1.28 10.34 3.96
C MET A 263 2.28 9.99 5.06
N ASN A 264 3.39 10.68 5.10
CA ASN A 264 4.48 10.44 6.06
C ASN A 264 3.97 10.41 7.50
N GLY A 265 3.11 11.38 7.89
CA GLY A 265 2.51 11.44 9.22
C GLY A 265 1.64 10.22 9.56
N MET A 266 0.88 9.70 8.59
CA MET A 266 0.08 8.49 8.77
C MET A 266 0.95 7.24 8.87
N LEU A 267 2.05 7.18 8.12
CA LEU A 267 3.00 6.06 8.15
C LEU A 267 3.91 6.09 9.38
N ALA A 268 4.06 7.23 10.05
CA ALA A 268 4.79 7.33 11.32
C ALA A 268 4.11 6.52 12.43
N SER A 269 2.78 6.43 12.40
CA SER A 269 2.02 5.50 13.25
C SER A 269 2.16 4.08 12.71
N ARG A 270 2.87 3.22 13.44
CA ARG A 270 3.04 1.80 13.07
C ARG A 270 1.81 0.94 13.39
N ALA A 271 0.70 1.56 13.79
CA ALA A 271 -0.51 0.87 14.20
C ALA A 271 -1.37 0.38 13.03
N SER A 272 -1.07 0.78 11.79
CA SER A 272 -1.84 0.41 10.61
C SER A 272 -0.99 -0.32 9.57
N ALA A 273 -1.64 -1.15 8.76
CA ALA A 273 -1.04 -1.83 7.61
C ALA A 273 -1.14 -1.01 6.31
N ASN A 274 -1.34 0.30 6.39
CA ASN A 274 -1.52 1.19 5.24
C ASN A 274 -0.34 1.09 4.26
N ARG A 275 0.89 1.05 4.80
CA ARG A 275 2.12 0.87 4.02
C ARG A 275 2.09 -0.41 3.19
N ASP A 276 1.80 -1.53 3.85
CA ASP A 276 1.82 -2.85 3.21
C ASP A 276 0.71 -2.95 2.17
N PHE A 277 -0.47 -2.43 2.47
CA PHE A 277 -1.57 -2.37 1.52
C PHE A 277 -1.20 -1.60 0.24
N PHE A 278 -0.58 -0.43 0.38
CA PHE A 278 -0.16 0.38 -0.77
C PHE A 278 0.94 -0.32 -1.59
N VAL A 279 1.98 -0.84 -0.93
CA VAL A 279 3.08 -1.56 -1.60
C VAL A 279 2.55 -2.79 -2.33
N ASN A 280 1.66 -3.56 -1.71
CA ASN A 280 1.02 -4.72 -2.33
C ASN A 280 0.17 -4.33 -3.54
N ALA A 281 -0.55 -3.20 -3.48
CA ALA A 281 -1.33 -2.68 -4.61
C ALA A 281 -0.43 -2.33 -5.80
N VAL A 282 0.68 -1.63 -5.56
CA VAL A 282 1.65 -1.29 -6.62
C VAL A 282 2.31 -2.56 -7.19
N ALA A 283 2.68 -3.52 -6.35
CA ALA A 283 3.27 -4.78 -6.79
C ALA A 283 2.31 -5.61 -7.64
N TRP A 284 1.05 -5.74 -7.21
CA TRP A 284 0.02 -6.41 -7.99
C TRP A 284 -0.20 -5.72 -9.35
N LEU A 285 -0.29 -4.39 -9.36
CA LEU A 285 -0.37 -3.63 -10.60
C LEU A 285 0.84 -3.88 -11.49
N ALA A 286 2.05 -3.89 -10.96
CA ALA A 286 3.26 -4.19 -11.72
C ALA A 286 3.32 -5.64 -12.22
N GLY A 287 2.45 -6.53 -11.73
CA GLY A 287 2.46 -7.95 -12.06
C GLY A 287 3.58 -8.71 -11.36
N ILE A 288 4.06 -8.17 -10.24
CA ILE A 288 5.05 -8.81 -9.40
C ILE A 288 4.30 -9.66 -8.39
N ASP A 289 4.56 -10.96 -8.40
CA ASP A 289 4.01 -11.86 -7.38
C ASP A 289 4.78 -11.69 -6.07
N MET A 290 4.15 -11.02 -5.11
CA MET A 290 4.69 -10.84 -3.76
C MET A 290 4.52 -12.09 -2.89
N GLY A 291 3.93 -13.16 -3.42
CA GLY A 291 3.63 -14.41 -2.68
C GLY A 291 4.84 -15.16 -2.14
N SER A 292 6.06 -14.69 -2.41
CA SER A 292 7.31 -15.22 -1.85
C SER A 292 8.16 -14.14 -1.16
N ALA A 293 7.76 -12.87 -1.23
CA ALA A 293 8.43 -11.85 -0.42
C ALA A 293 7.84 -11.89 1.00
N PRO A 294 8.65 -12.10 2.04
CA PRO A 294 8.17 -11.97 3.40
C PRO A 294 7.57 -10.57 3.54
N SER A 295 6.37 -10.48 4.12
CA SER A 295 5.68 -9.23 4.39
C SER A 295 6.68 -8.24 5.01
N LEU A 296 6.86 -7.07 4.38
CA LEU A 296 7.75 -6.03 4.88
C LEU A 296 7.28 -5.47 6.24
N GLY A 297 6.11 -5.90 6.70
CA GLY A 297 5.41 -5.47 7.89
C GLY A 297 5.02 -6.56 8.88
N GLY A 298 5.51 -7.79 8.75
CA GLY A 298 5.35 -8.75 9.84
C GLY A 298 6.03 -8.21 11.09
N ASP A 299 5.25 -7.79 12.07
CA ASP A 299 5.70 -7.56 13.43
C ASP A 299 6.22 -8.89 14.02
N ALA A 300 7.42 -9.28 13.59
CA ALA A 300 8.26 -10.04 14.49
C ALA A 300 8.58 -9.07 15.63
N THR A 301 7.68 -8.95 16.58
CA THR A 301 8.03 -8.51 17.92
C THR A 301 9.03 -9.53 18.44
N LEU A 302 10.28 -9.39 18.01
CA LEU A 302 11.37 -9.90 18.80
C LEU A 302 11.26 -9.12 20.11
N VAL A 303 10.58 -9.73 21.08
CA VAL A 303 10.67 -9.35 22.47
C VAL A 303 12.12 -9.63 22.90
N THR A 304 13.05 -8.83 22.41
CA THR A 304 14.38 -8.72 22.98
C THR A 304 14.30 -7.76 24.16
N GLY A 305 13.38 -8.07 25.06
CA GLY A 305 13.37 -7.48 26.37
C GLY A 305 14.40 -8.16 27.24
N PHE A 306 15.66 -8.19 26.84
CA PHE A 306 16.71 -8.44 27.84
C PHE A 306 16.68 -7.26 28.81
N THR A 307 16.27 -7.53 30.04
CA THR A 307 16.49 -6.59 31.12
C THR A 307 17.99 -6.30 31.18
N ARG A 308 18.37 -5.12 31.67
CA ARG A 308 19.82 -4.77 31.87
C ARG A 308 20.59 -5.90 32.56
N ARG A 309 19.94 -6.62 33.46
CA ARG A 309 20.52 -7.75 34.21
C ARG A 309 20.76 -8.96 33.30
N GLU A 310 19.79 -9.31 32.46
CA GLU A 310 19.92 -10.41 31.49
C GLU A 310 20.97 -10.10 30.43
N TRP A 311 21.04 -8.85 29.96
CA TRP A 311 22.08 -8.40 29.03
C TRP A 311 23.48 -8.51 29.65
N ILE A 312 23.65 -8.12 30.91
CA ILE A 312 24.92 -8.27 31.62
C ILE A 312 25.28 -9.76 31.80
N LEU A 313 24.31 -10.62 32.12
CA LEU A 313 24.52 -12.06 32.22
C LEU A 313 24.89 -12.70 30.90
N PHE A 314 24.23 -12.30 29.81
CA PHE A 314 24.55 -12.76 28.48
C PHE A 314 25.95 -12.32 28.04
N MET A 315 26.30 -11.06 28.26
CA MET A 315 27.64 -10.55 27.93
C MET A 315 28.73 -11.18 28.80
N ALA A 316 28.47 -11.37 30.08
CA ALA A 316 29.38 -12.05 30.98
C ALA A 316 29.58 -13.54 30.60
N GLY A 317 28.48 -14.21 30.16
CA GLY A 317 28.54 -15.57 29.64
C GLY A 317 29.34 -15.65 28.32
N ALA A 318 29.05 -14.76 27.39
CA ALA A 318 29.77 -14.72 26.09
C ALA A 318 31.26 -14.37 26.27
N ALA A 319 31.58 -13.41 27.14
CA ALA A 319 32.97 -13.00 27.41
C ALA A 319 33.76 -14.03 28.23
N GLY A 320 33.08 -14.85 29.05
CA GLY A 320 33.71 -15.88 29.86
C GLY A 320 33.74 -17.27 29.20
N VAL A 321 32.60 -17.73 28.73
CA VAL A 321 32.46 -19.11 28.21
C VAL A 321 33.18 -19.29 26.88
N VAL A 322 33.07 -18.34 25.93
CA VAL A 322 33.70 -18.45 24.63
C VAL A 322 35.23 -18.49 24.71
N PRO A 323 35.91 -17.59 25.42
CA PRO A 323 37.38 -17.70 25.62
C PRO A 323 37.81 -18.94 26.38
N LEU A 324 37.03 -19.39 27.36
CA LEU A 324 37.32 -20.60 28.12
C LEU A 324 37.23 -21.84 27.19
N CYS A 325 36.21 -21.96 26.39
CA CYS A 325 36.08 -23.05 25.43
C CYS A 325 37.21 -23.02 24.37
N ALA A 326 37.58 -21.84 23.89
CA ALA A 326 38.72 -21.69 22.96
C ALA A 326 40.05 -22.09 23.62
N PHE A 327 40.26 -21.69 24.87
CA PHE A 327 41.45 -22.08 25.66
C PHE A 327 41.52 -23.59 25.90
N LEU A 328 40.41 -24.22 26.30
CA LEU A 328 40.32 -25.66 26.49
C LEU A 328 40.57 -26.44 25.18
N ALA A 329 39.99 -25.98 24.08
CA ALA A 329 40.23 -26.55 22.74
C ALA A 329 41.72 -26.45 22.34
N PHE A 330 42.35 -25.30 22.60
CA PHE A 330 43.76 -25.08 22.38
C PHE A 330 44.62 -26.02 23.24
N CYS A 331 44.31 -26.17 24.52
CA CYS A 331 45.01 -27.08 25.44
C CYS A 331 44.88 -28.56 25.01
N LEU A 332 43.70 -28.95 24.53
CA LEU A 332 43.50 -30.32 24.01
C LEU A 332 44.23 -30.56 22.70
N ALA A 333 44.25 -29.60 21.80
CA ALA A 333 45.01 -29.68 20.55
C ALA A 333 46.54 -29.76 20.78
N SER A 334 47.06 -28.93 21.74
CA SER A 334 48.46 -28.90 22.06
C SER A 334 48.95 -30.17 22.80
N ARG A 335 48.06 -30.90 23.48
CA ARG A 335 48.39 -32.24 24.06
C ARG A 335 48.44 -33.34 22.99
N ARG A 336 47.69 -33.22 21.90
CA ARG A 336 47.72 -34.17 20.77
C ARG A 336 48.97 -34.04 19.92
N THR A 337 49.56 -32.87 19.81
CA THR A 337 50.76 -32.61 19.01
C THR A 337 52.06 -32.94 19.78
N ARG A 338 51.98 -33.27 21.08
CA ARG A 338 53.14 -33.68 21.88
C ARG A 338 53.22 -35.18 22.16
N ARG A 339 52.38 -35.97 21.50
CA ARG A 339 52.48 -37.42 21.39
C ARG A 339 52.77 -37.79 19.95
#